data_bead7ec1e5ee3a1aefb827a47c148d78
#
_entry.id   bead7ec1e5ee3a1aefb827a47c148d78
#
_cell.length_a   1.000
_cell.length_b   1.000
_cell.length_c   1.000
_cell.angle_alpha   90.00
_cell.angle_beta   90.00
_cell.angle_gamma   90.00
#
_symmetry.space_group_name_H-M   'P 1'
#
loop_
_entity.id
_entity.type
_entity.pdbx_description
1 polymer ?
#
loop_
_entity_poly.entity_id
_entity_poly.type
_entity_poly.pdbx_seq_one_letter_code
_entity_poly.pdbx_strand_id
1 'polypeptide(L)'
;MVERRAPAQPSQAGVEIGVPADAVLPEPGSGRLRPVGEGRIAKQKLTYRAMGSAFHDGTRTNATDLLYAYMFAYRWGAGGVIGEARPDPVVEAATAVMRAHLLGVRVVGTDNTSKSFRIGDFEVVRELFVVEVYRSTPPIDAEQDAVVAPPWSTLPWHVLVLMEEAVQRGWAAFSRAEAQRRNVEWLDLVRSDGMNRRLAALVETFERDGYRPDHLASLVSVEDARKRWAALAAFFKEHGHFLVTNGPYRLKRWSSDSVMLEAFRDLTYPLGVGSFDAYAVPRRGFITKVERDNERIRLSGDIELVRKYQRSYDIVRQPLQSIAADVLKRAAPECRYTVLDGDGRVVAAGQVALADAGFVIDLSGKLAPGQFTLLAEIIVNGNAMNAEIKQIPLVISSNP
;
A
#
# COMPACT_ATOMS: atom_id res chain seq x y z
N MET A 1 3.25 0.02 -7.13
CA MET A 1 4.30 1.08 -7.20
C MET A 1 3.59 2.43 -7.13
N VAL A 2 3.82 3.19 -6.10
CA VAL A 2 3.39 4.58 -6.03
C VAL A 2 4.38 5.38 -6.87
N GLU A 3 3.93 5.92 -7.99
CA GLU A 3 4.80 6.76 -8.82
C GLU A 3 4.93 8.12 -8.11
N ARG A 4 6.13 8.46 -7.65
CA ARG A 4 6.41 9.83 -7.19
C ARG A 4 6.31 10.77 -8.39
N ARG A 5 5.27 11.55 -8.48
CA ARG A 5 5.36 12.86 -9.12
C ARG A 5 6.14 13.78 -8.17
N ALA A 6 6.85 14.75 -8.74
CA ALA A 6 7.51 15.84 -8.00
C ALA A 6 6.65 16.28 -6.81
N PRO A 7 7.27 16.65 -5.68
CA PRO A 7 6.54 16.92 -4.45
C PRO A 7 5.34 17.80 -4.77
N ALA A 8 4.16 17.30 -4.44
CA ALA A 8 3.00 18.16 -4.43
C ALA A 8 3.41 19.34 -3.57
N GLN A 9 3.28 20.55 -4.08
CA GLN A 9 3.43 21.75 -3.25
C GLN A 9 2.65 21.48 -1.97
N PRO A 10 3.18 21.81 -0.77
CA PRO A 10 2.49 21.56 0.47
C PRO A 10 1.07 22.07 0.29
N SER A 11 0.10 21.15 0.34
CA SER A 11 -1.31 21.51 0.19
C SER A 11 -1.57 22.48 1.34
N GLN A 12 -1.95 23.70 1.00
CA GLN A 12 -2.33 24.70 2.00
C GLN A 12 -3.36 24.03 2.92
N ALA A 13 -3.08 23.99 4.21
CA ALA A 13 -4.01 23.52 5.21
C ALA A 13 -5.34 24.28 5.01
N GLY A 14 -6.41 23.56 4.61
CA GLY A 14 -7.72 24.16 4.42
C GLY A 14 -8.35 24.07 3.03
N VAL A 15 -7.72 23.41 2.05
CA VAL A 15 -8.38 23.23 0.75
C VAL A 15 -9.46 22.14 0.86
N GLU A 16 -10.70 22.56 0.73
CA GLU A 16 -11.85 21.67 0.62
C GLU A 16 -11.91 21.07 -0.80
N ILE A 17 -11.97 19.75 -0.88
CA ILE A 17 -11.99 19.01 -2.15
C ILE A 17 -13.37 18.39 -2.31
N GLY A 18 -14.12 18.80 -3.32
CA GLY A 18 -15.39 18.15 -3.66
C GLY A 18 -15.20 16.69 -4.04
N VAL A 19 -15.92 15.79 -3.39
CA VAL A 19 -15.95 14.37 -3.77
C VAL A 19 -16.92 14.23 -4.94
N PRO A 20 -16.49 13.65 -6.10
CA PRO A 20 -17.40 13.45 -7.23
C PRO A 20 -18.61 12.60 -6.84
N ALA A 21 -19.79 12.96 -7.33
CA ALA A 21 -21.05 12.30 -6.98
C ALA A 21 -21.07 10.81 -7.38
N ASP A 22 -20.32 10.44 -8.42
CA ASP A 22 -20.13 9.07 -8.91
C ASP A 22 -19.04 8.27 -8.18
N ALA A 23 -18.29 8.89 -7.28
CA ALA A 23 -17.42 8.16 -6.37
C ALA A 23 -18.27 7.20 -5.50
N VAL A 24 -17.73 6.03 -5.19
CA VAL A 24 -18.48 4.99 -4.49
C VAL A 24 -17.94 4.77 -3.08
N LEU A 25 -18.84 4.36 -2.18
CA LEU A 25 -18.51 3.93 -0.83
C LEU A 25 -19.27 2.62 -0.55
N PRO A 26 -18.61 1.60 0.06
CA PRO A 26 -19.31 0.39 0.43
C PRO A 26 -20.27 0.62 1.61
N GLU A 27 -21.44 0.00 1.55
CA GLU A 27 -22.39 -0.01 2.67
C GLU A 27 -21.88 -0.94 3.80
N PRO A 28 -21.95 -0.51 5.06
CA PRO A 28 -21.66 -1.36 6.19
C PRO A 28 -22.48 -2.65 6.19
N GLY A 29 -21.86 -3.78 6.49
CA GLY A 29 -22.49 -5.09 6.55
C GLY A 29 -22.72 -5.75 5.17
N SER A 30 -23.28 -5.05 4.19
CA SER A 30 -23.49 -5.61 2.84
C SER A 30 -22.24 -5.56 1.97
N GLY A 31 -21.38 -4.54 2.12
CA GLY A 31 -20.26 -4.26 1.24
C GLY A 31 -20.67 -3.77 -0.16
N ARG A 32 -21.95 -3.58 -0.42
CA ARG A 32 -22.46 -3.12 -1.71
C ARG A 32 -22.02 -1.68 -1.98
N LEU A 33 -21.47 -1.43 -3.16
CA LEU A 33 -21.03 -0.09 -3.55
C LEU A 33 -22.24 0.83 -3.81
N ARG A 34 -22.20 2.03 -3.23
CA ARG A 34 -23.18 3.09 -3.46
C ARG A 34 -22.48 4.37 -3.88
N PRO A 35 -23.02 5.10 -4.86
CA PRO A 35 -22.56 6.45 -5.14
C PRO A 35 -22.70 7.34 -3.91
N VAL A 36 -21.70 8.17 -3.66
CA VAL A 36 -21.67 9.06 -2.49
C VAL A 36 -22.63 10.24 -2.62
N GLY A 37 -23.06 10.57 -3.85
CA GLY A 37 -23.92 11.72 -4.13
C GLY A 37 -23.20 13.06 -4.06
N GLU A 38 -23.95 14.13 -4.23
CA GLU A 38 -23.43 15.50 -4.24
C GLU A 38 -23.18 16.05 -2.84
N GLY A 39 -22.32 17.08 -2.74
CA GLY A 39 -22.13 17.87 -1.53
C GLY A 39 -21.15 17.30 -0.51
N ARG A 40 -20.50 16.15 -0.78
CA ARG A 40 -19.43 15.66 0.09
C ARG A 40 -18.13 16.42 -0.14
N ILE A 41 -17.46 16.75 0.97
CA ILE A 41 -16.20 17.48 0.99
C ILE A 41 -15.14 16.65 1.68
N ALA A 42 -14.00 16.46 1.00
CA ALA A 42 -12.83 15.80 1.51
C ALA A 42 -11.74 16.82 1.87
N LYS A 43 -10.87 16.44 2.81
CA LYS A 43 -9.67 17.19 3.14
C LYS A 43 -8.42 16.70 2.39
N GLN A 44 -8.52 15.52 1.79
CA GLN A 44 -7.44 14.90 1.04
C GLN A 44 -7.98 14.07 -0.13
N LYS A 45 -7.31 14.18 -1.27
CA LYS A 45 -7.46 13.29 -2.43
C LYS A 45 -6.13 12.63 -2.73
N LEU A 46 -6.12 11.30 -2.74
CA LEU A 46 -4.98 10.49 -3.18
C LEU A 46 -5.30 9.94 -4.57
N THR A 47 -4.37 10.11 -5.51
CA THR A 47 -4.49 9.52 -6.84
C THR A 47 -3.45 8.41 -6.97
N TYR A 48 -3.94 7.18 -7.05
CA TYR A 48 -3.11 6.00 -7.23
C TYR A 48 -3.06 5.60 -8.70
N ARG A 49 -1.92 5.09 -9.13
CA ARG A 49 -1.76 4.35 -10.37
C ARG A 49 -1.43 2.91 -10.03
N ALA A 50 -2.46 2.10 -9.91
CA ALA A 50 -2.33 0.69 -9.58
C ALA A 50 -2.03 -0.11 -10.86
N MET A 51 -0.97 -0.89 -10.82
CA MET A 51 -0.55 -1.68 -11.98
C MET A 51 -1.38 -2.96 -12.07
N GLY A 52 -1.99 -3.17 -13.23
CA GLY A 52 -2.62 -4.42 -13.59
C GLY A 52 -1.57 -5.49 -13.83
N SER A 53 -1.43 -6.44 -12.91
CA SER A 53 -0.53 -7.58 -13.02
C SER A 53 -1.32 -8.90 -12.97
N ALA A 54 -0.70 -9.98 -13.41
CA ALA A 54 -1.29 -11.30 -13.27
C ALA A 54 -1.21 -11.78 -11.81
N PHE A 55 -2.24 -12.49 -11.38
CA PHE A 55 -2.20 -13.32 -10.18
C PHE A 55 -1.59 -14.68 -10.48
N HIS A 56 -1.21 -15.42 -9.45
CA HIS A 56 -0.53 -16.72 -9.59
C HIS A 56 -1.37 -17.80 -10.32
N ASP A 57 -2.69 -17.63 -10.37
CA ASP A 57 -3.60 -18.47 -11.14
C ASP A 57 -3.77 -18.05 -12.61
N GLY A 58 -2.99 -17.07 -13.06
CA GLY A 58 -3.02 -16.53 -14.42
C GLY A 58 -4.11 -15.50 -14.69
N THR A 59 -5.01 -15.24 -13.74
CA THR A 59 -6.00 -14.17 -13.87
C THR A 59 -5.34 -12.79 -13.71
N ARG A 60 -5.94 -11.76 -14.31
CA ARG A 60 -5.40 -10.40 -14.26
C ARG A 60 -6.18 -9.52 -13.31
N THR A 61 -5.46 -8.61 -12.65
CA THR A 61 -6.07 -7.55 -11.85
C THR A 61 -7.03 -6.73 -12.70
N ASN A 62 -8.21 -6.45 -12.17
CA ASN A 62 -9.20 -5.57 -12.78
C ASN A 62 -9.76 -4.59 -11.74
N ALA A 63 -10.69 -3.72 -12.14
CA ALA A 63 -11.30 -2.72 -11.25
C ALA A 63 -12.00 -3.36 -10.05
N THR A 64 -12.58 -4.56 -10.21
CA THR A 64 -13.23 -5.27 -9.10
C THR A 64 -12.22 -5.68 -8.04
N ASP A 65 -11.03 -6.17 -8.42
CA ASP A 65 -9.99 -6.52 -7.46
C ASP A 65 -9.54 -5.31 -6.63
N LEU A 66 -9.51 -4.12 -7.24
CA LEU A 66 -9.14 -2.87 -6.56
C LEU A 66 -10.21 -2.39 -5.58
N LEU A 67 -11.48 -2.58 -5.92
CA LEU A 67 -12.61 -2.15 -5.07
C LEU A 67 -12.93 -3.16 -3.98
N TYR A 68 -12.63 -4.44 -4.20
CA TYR A 68 -13.06 -5.51 -3.30
C TYR A 68 -12.43 -5.41 -1.90
N ALA A 69 -11.21 -4.89 -1.79
CA ALA A 69 -10.59 -4.66 -0.49
C ALA A 69 -11.43 -3.73 0.41
N TYR A 70 -12.01 -2.68 -0.17
CA TYR A 70 -12.92 -1.78 0.55
C TYR A 70 -14.25 -2.47 0.87
N MET A 71 -14.82 -3.20 -0.09
CA MET A 71 -16.06 -3.94 0.11
C MET A 71 -15.92 -4.95 1.24
N PHE A 72 -14.84 -5.72 1.27
CA PHE A 72 -14.50 -6.66 2.34
C PHE A 72 -14.40 -5.97 3.70
N ALA A 73 -13.68 -4.84 3.77
CA ALA A 73 -13.50 -4.10 5.01
C ALA A 73 -14.81 -3.59 5.61
N TYR A 74 -15.74 -3.13 4.78
CA TYR A 74 -17.05 -2.67 5.22
C TYR A 74 -18.02 -3.81 5.54
N ARG A 75 -17.87 -4.97 4.89
CA ARG A 75 -18.66 -6.17 5.23
C ARG A 75 -18.27 -6.72 6.58
N TRP A 76 -16.98 -6.93 6.79
CA TRP A 76 -16.48 -7.70 7.94
C TRP A 76 -15.98 -6.83 9.10
N GLY A 77 -15.74 -5.56 8.86
CA GLY A 77 -15.24 -4.64 9.88
C GLY A 77 -16.27 -3.65 10.43
N ALA A 78 -17.42 -3.44 9.75
CA ALA A 78 -18.35 -2.36 10.12
C ALA A 78 -19.52 -2.80 11.03
N GLY A 79 -19.46 -3.99 11.58
CA GLY A 79 -20.55 -4.54 12.39
C GLY A 79 -21.69 -5.12 11.55
N GLY A 80 -22.43 -6.04 12.14
CA GLY A 80 -23.53 -6.76 11.51
C GLY A 80 -23.32 -8.27 11.52
N VAL A 81 -24.35 -9.02 11.16
CA VAL A 81 -24.30 -10.47 11.02
C VAL A 81 -24.34 -10.79 9.53
N ILE A 82 -23.38 -11.56 9.05
CA ILE A 82 -23.31 -12.01 7.66
C ILE A 82 -23.49 -13.54 7.66
N GLY A 83 -24.68 -14.02 7.27
CA GLY A 83 -25.03 -15.41 7.44
C GLY A 83 -25.01 -15.81 8.91
N GLU A 84 -24.25 -16.84 9.26
CA GLU A 84 -24.03 -17.27 10.65
C GLU A 84 -22.85 -16.56 11.32
N ALA A 85 -22.07 -15.78 10.56
CA ALA A 85 -20.84 -15.16 11.03
C ALA A 85 -21.10 -13.75 11.57
N ARG A 86 -20.48 -13.44 12.72
CA ARG A 86 -20.37 -12.09 13.26
C ARG A 86 -19.08 -11.45 12.74
N PRO A 87 -18.96 -10.10 12.80
CA PRO A 87 -17.71 -9.43 12.50
C PRO A 87 -16.55 -10.02 13.31
N ASP A 88 -15.41 -10.15 12.64
CA ASP A 88 -14.19 -10.60 13.29
C ASP A 88 -13.51 -9.37 13.92
N PRO A 89 -13.28 -9.34 15.27
CA PRO A 89 -12.69 -8.20 15.94
C PRO A 89 -11.31 -7.78 15.43
N VAL A 90 -10.54 -8.73 14.88
CA VAL A 90 -9.23 -8.42 14.30
C VAL A 90 -9.39 -7.72 12.95
N VAL A 91 -10.34 -8.16 12.13
CA VAL A 91 -10.67 -7.48 10.85
C VAL A 91 -11.26 -6.10 11.14
N GLU A 92 -12.13 -6.00 12.15
CA GLU A 92 -12.71 -4.72 12.58
C GLU A 92 -11.62 -3.73 12.97
N ALA A 93 -10.70 -4.11 13.86
CA ALA A 93 -9.60 -3.28 14.30
C ALA A 93 -8.64 -2.91 13.16
N ALA A 94 -8.26 -3.87 12.32
CA ALA A 94 -7.34 -3.66 11.20
C ALA A 94 -7.88 -2.70 10.12
N THR A 95 -9.20 -2.62 9.98
CA THR A 95 -9.85 -1.77 8.96
C THR A 95 -10.45 -0.48 9.53
N ALA A 96 -10.42 -0.27 10.85
CA ALA A 96 -11.10 0.83 11.53
C ALA A 96 -10.67 2.21 11.02
N VAL A 97 -9.36 2.46 10.93
CA VAL A 97 -8.81 3.77 10.49
C VAL A 97 -9.24 4.09 9.05
N MET A 98 -9.13 3.13 8.16
CA MET A 98 -9.57 3.31 6.78
C MET A 98 -11.06 3.63 6.71
N ARG A 99 -11.92 2.82 7.36
CA ARG A 99 -13.38 3.01 7.35
C ARG A 99 -13.83 4.33 7.99
N ALA A 100 -13.13 4.78 9.04
CA ALA A 100 -13.46 6.03 9.72
C ALA A 100 -13.20 7.27 8.84
N HIS A 101 -12.26 7.19 7.92
CA HIS A 101 -11.79 8.35 7.17
C HIS A 101 -12.07 8.30 5.66
N LEU A 102 -12.51 7.17 5.13
CA LEU A 102 -12.85 7.03 3.72
C LEU A 102 -14.19 7.75 3.41
N LEU A 103 -14.16 8.66 2.45
CA LEU A 103 -15.34 9.40 1.99
C LEU A 103 -15.82 8.95 0.60
N GLY A 104 -14.95 8.32 -0.17
CA GLY A 104 -15.29 7.79 -1.49
C GLY A 104 -14.06 7.27 -2.22
N VAL A 105 -14.30 6.34 -3.13
CA VAL A 105 -13.31 5.80 -4.07
C VAL A 105 -13.86 5.91 -5.48
N ARG A 106 -13.02 6.28 -6.44
CA ARG A 106 -13.39 6.39 -7.84
C ARG A 106 -12.35 5.73 -8.72
N VAL A 107 -12.72 4.76 -9.53
CA VAL A 107 -11.89 4.27 -10.62
C VAL A 107 -12.12 5.18 -11.82
N VAL A 108 -11.12 6.00 -12.12
CA VAL A 108 -11.21 7.04 -13.17
C VAL A 108 -11.08 6.42 -14.57
N GLY A 109 -10.22 5.43 -14.70
CA GLY A 109 -9.96 4.75 -15.96
C GLY A 109 -8.66 3.96 -15.96
N THR A 110 -8.24 3.53 -17.14
CA THR A 110 -6.99 2.79 -17.35
C THR A 110 -6.05 3.62 -18.24
N ASP A 111 -4.82 3.83 -17.76
CA ASP A 111 -3.74 4.45 -18.53
C ASP A 111 -2.90 3.35 -19.18
N ASN A 112 -2.98 3.24 -20.50
CA ASN A 112 -2.28 2.25 -21.30
C ASN A 112 -1.06 2.85 -22.03
N THR A 113 -0.70 4.10 -21.75
CA THR A 113 0.29 4.84 -22.53
C THR A 113 1.60 5.14 -21.78
N SER A 114 1.51 5.30 -20.46
CA SER A 114 2.64 5.84 -19.69
C SER A 114 3.69 4.82 -19.28
N LYS A 115 3.47 3.53 -19.47
CA LYS A 115 4.40 2.44 -19.08
C LYS A 115 4.49 1.36 -20.15
N SER A 116 4.97 1.72 -21.33
CA SER A 116 5.37 0.74 -22.33
C SER A 116 6.85 0.37 -22.18
N PHE A 117 7.22 -0.84 -22.59
CA PHE A 117 8.60 -1.28 -22.73
C PHE A 117 8.75 -2.23 -23.92
N ARG A 118 9.93 -2.24 -24.53
CA ARG A 118 10.21 -3.09 -25.69
C ARG A 118 10.95 -4.35 -25.28
N ILE A 119 10.51 -5.48 -25.87
CA ILE A 119 11.22 -6.77 -25.82
C ILE A 119 11.46 -7.19 -27.27
N GLY A 120 12.68 -6.96 -27.81
CA GLY A 120 12.95 -7.13 -29.23
C GLY A 120 12.07 -6.19 -30.06
N ASP A 121 11.31 -6.75 -31.01
CA ASP A 121 10.39 -6.02 -31.88
C ASP A 121 8.99 -5.81 -31.27
N PHE A 122 8.72 -6.36 -30.10
CA PHE A 122 7.42 -6.26 -29.45
C PHE A 122 7.39 -5.11 -28.45
N GLU A 123 6.35 -4.29 -28.53
CA GLU A 123 6.01 -3.31 -27.51
C GLU A 123 4.96 -3.88 -26.55
N VAL A 124 5.32 -4.00 -25.29
CA VAL A 124 4.41 -4.45 -24.22
C VAL A 124 3.90 -3.23 -23.49
N VAL A 125 2.59 -3.05 -23.48
CA VAL A 125 1.92 -1.97 -22.77
C VAL A 125 1.44 -2.48 -21.41
N ARG A 126 1.74 -1.73 -20.35
CA ARG A 126 1.25 -2.02 -19.00
C ARG A 126 -0.01 -1.23 -18.72
N GLU A 127 -1.02 -1.93 -18.22
CA GLU A 127 -2.25 -1.28 -17.75
C GLU A 127 -2.03 -0.67 -16.37
N LEU A 128 -2.33 0.61 -16.23
CA LEU A 128 -2.33 1.33 -14.96
C LEU A 128 -3.75 1.80 -14.66
N PHE A 129 -4.38 1.22 -13.66
CA PHE A 129 -5.66 1.70 -13.17
C PHE A 129 -5.46 3.00 -12.40
N VAL A 130 -6.14 4.06 -12.82
CA VAL A 130 -6.13 5.33 -12.10
C VAL A 130 -7.28 5.33 -11.09
N VAL A 131 -6.94 5.38 -9.81
CA VAL A 131 -7.90 5.33 -8.71
C VAL A 131 -7.74 6.55 -7.83
N GLU A 132 -8.82 7.27 -7.61
CA GLU A 132 -8.89 8.39 -6.67
C GLU A 132 -9.53 7.92 -5.36
N VAL A 133 -8.90 8.26 -4.24
CA VAL A 133 -9.37 7.96 -2.89
C VAL A 133 -9.52 9.26 -2.12
N TYR A 134 -10.72 9.51 -1.61
CA TYR A 134 -11.10 10.74 -0.91
C TYR A 134 -11.20 10.46 0.59
N ARG A 135 -10.56 11.31 1.42
CA ARG A 135 -10.47 11.13 2.87
C ARG A 135 -10.87 12.38 3.64
N SER A 136 -11.38 12.19 4.86
CA SER A 136 -11.75 13.26 5.79
C SER A 136 -10.57 13.86 6.56
N THR A 137 -9.41 13.17 6.58
CA THR A 137 -8.19 13.62 7.25
C THR A 137 -7.37 14.55 6.37
N PRO A 138 -6.73 15.59 6.92
CA PRO A 138 -5.76 16.39 6.18
C PRO A 138 -4.54 15.54 5.81
N PRO A 139 -3.80 15.90 4.76
CA PRO A 139 -2.56 15.24 4.42
C PRO A 139 -1.51 15.48 5.51
N ILE A 140 -0.78 14.43 5.88
CA ILE A 140 0.30 14.48 6.86
C ILE A 140 1.62 14.15 6.15
N ASP A 141 1.71 12.95 5.63
CA ASP A 141 2.85 12.44 4.88
C ASP A 141 2.35 11.55 3.75
N ALA A 142 2.88 11.77 2.53
CA ALA A 142 2.38 11.08 1.34
C ALA A 142 2.52 9.55 1.40
N GLU A 143 3.53 9.03 2.09
CA GLU A 143 3.74 7.59 2.21
C GLU A 143 2.83 6.97 3.27
N GLN A 144 2.71 7.61 4.43
CA GLN A 144 1.78 7.19 5.48
C GLN A 144 0.34 7.28 5.00
N ASP A 145 -0.02 8.37 4.33
CA ASP A 145 -1.34 8.55 3.76
C ASP A 145 -1.67 7.47 2.73
N ALA A 146 -0.71 7.09 1.89
CA ALA A 146 -0.89 6.08 0.86
C ALA A 146 -1.14 4.67 1.41
N VAL A 147 -0.65 4.33 2.61
CA VAL A 147 -0.84 2.98 3.20
C VAL A 147 -2.12 2.83 4.00
N VAL A 148 -2.81 3.92 4.35
CA VAL A 148 -4.04 3.84 5.15
C VAL A 148 -5.21 3.25 4.37
N ALA A 149 -5.34 3.61 3.10
CA ALA A 149 -6.47 3.17 2.26
C ALA A 149 -6.02 2.82 0.83
N PRO A 150 -5.09 1.87 0.65
CA PRO A 150 -4.61 1.52 -0.68
C PRO A 150 -5.70 0.80 -1.49
N PRO A 151 -5.88 1.15 -2.79
CA PRO A 151 -6.86 0.51 -3.64
C PRO A 151 -6.32 -0.81 -4.23
N TRP A 152 -5.79 -1.68 -3.41
CA TRP A 152 -5.32 -3.01 -3.83
C TRP A 152 -5.37 -4.01 -2.69
N SER A 153 -5.48 -5.26 -3.09
CA SER A 153 -5.27 -6.42 -2.23
C SER A 153 -4.22 -7.32 -2.89
N THR A 154 -3.47 -8.04 -2.10
CA THR A 154 -2.57 -9.10 -2.60
C THR A 154 -3.34 -10.32 -3.09
N LEU A 155 -4.59 -10.49 -2.66
CA LEU A 155 -5.49 -11.56 -3.06
C LEU A 155 -6.49 -11.04 -4.09
N PRO A 156 -6.81 -11.81 -5.15
CA PRO A 156 -7.88 -11.44 -6.07
C PRO A 156 -9.26 -11.62 -5.43
N TRP A 157 -10.25 -10.89 -5.95
CA TRP A 157 -11.60 -10.86 -5.39
C TRP A 157 -12.22 -12.26 -5.23
N HIS A 158 -12.00 -13.18 -6.16
CA HIS A 158 -12.60 -14.52 -6.11
C HIS A 158 -12.00 -15.39 -4.98
N VAL A 159 -10.72 -15.22 -4.65
CA VAL A 159 -10.12 -15.87 -3.47
C VAL A 159 -10.69 -15.26 -2.19
N LEU A 160 -10.86 -13.94 -2.12
CA LEU A 160 -11.51 -13.30 -0.98
C LEU A 160 -12.94 -13.77 -0.81
N VAL A 161 -13.72 -13.87 -1.90
CA VAL A 161 -15.08 -14.46 -1.88
C VAL A 161 -15.06 -15.91 -1.38
N LEU A 162 -14.13 -16.74 -1.85
CA LEU A 162 -14.00 -18.12 -1.37
C LEU A 162 -13.73 -18.19 0.13
N MET A 163 -12.87 -17.30 0.65
CA MET A 163 -12.59 -17.18 2.08
C MET A 163 -13.85 -16.74 2.85
N GLU A 164 -14.56 -15.73 2.36
CA GLU A 164 -15.81 -15.26 2.97
C GLU A 164 -16.88 -16.34 3.03
N GLU A 165 -17.03 -17.14 1.97
CA GLU A 165 -17.98 -18.25 1.92
C GLU A 165 -17.66 -19.33 2.95
N ALA A 166 -16.38 -19.67 3.15
CA ALA A 166 -15.97 -20.60 4.20
C ALA A 166 -16.36 -20.08 5.61
N VAL A 167 -16.17 -18.79 5.84
CA VAL A 167 -16.50 -18.15 7.12
C VAL A 167 -18.00 -18.02 7.32
N GLN A 168 -18.77 -17.67 6.29
CA GLN A 168 -20.24 -17.56 6.32
C GLN A 168 -20.92 -18.91 6.57
N ARG A 169 -20.34 -20.00 6.07
CA ARG A 169 -20.81 -21.38 6.29
C ARG A 169 -20.41 -21.94 7.65
N GLY A 170 -19.74 -21.14 8.48
CA GLY A 170 -19.30 -21.59 9.79
C GLY A 170 -18.14 -22.58 9.78
N TRP A 171 -17.41 -22.72 8.66
CA TRP A 171 -16.30 -23.68 8.56
C TRP A 171 -15.02 -23.13 9.20
N ALA A 172 -14.84 -21.81 9.17
CA ALA A 172 -13.63 -21.14 9.63
C ALA A 172 -13.91 -19.74 10.18
N ALA A 173 -12.84 -19.10 10.67
CA ALA A 173 -12.81 -17.67 10.95
C ALA A 173 -11.53 -17.04 10.37
N PHE A 174 -11.55 -15.73 10.09
CA PHE A 174 -10.41 -15.02 9.50
C PHE A 174 -9.24 -14.90 10.49
N SER A 175 -9.53 -14.72 11.77
CA SER A 175 -8.51 -14.62 12.80
C SER A 175 -8.48 -15.85 13.71
N ARG A 176 -7.30 -16.10 14.28
CA ARG A 176 -7.13 -17.18 15.27
C ARG A 176 -7.99 -16.94 16.51
N ALA A 177 -8.08 -15.69 16.98
CA ALA A 177 -8.87 -15.34 18.15
C ALA A 177 -10.36 -15.65 17.92
N GLU A 178 -10.90 -15.27 16.76
CA GLU A 178 -12.29 -15.55 16.40
C GLU A 178 -12.54 -17.05 16.18
N ALA A 179 -11.58 -17.77 15.59
CA ALA A 179 -11.63 -19.21 15.42
C ALA A 179 -11.76 -19.94 16.77
N GLN A 180 -10.95 -19.55 17.74
CA GLN A 180 -11.02 -20.08 19.11
C GLN A 180 -12.35 -19.74 19.79
N ARG A 181 -12.82 -18.50 19.69
CA ARG A 181 -14.10 -18.06 20.27
C ARG A 181 -15.29 -18.83 19.72
N ARG A 182 -15.27 -19.16 18.42
CA ARG A 182 -16.36 -19.87 17.71
C ARG A 182 -16.19 -21.39 17.71
N ASN A 183 -15.07 -21.89 18.18
CA ASN A 183 -14.68 -23.30 18.10
C ASN A 183 -14.75 -23.86 16.66
N VAL A 184 -14.16 -23.10 15.72
CA VAL A 184 -14.01 -23.46 14.31
C VAL A 184 -12.54 -23.43 13.90
N GLU A 185 -12.22 -23.87 12.69
CA GLU A 185 -10.85 -23.76 12.18
C GLU A 185 -10.46 -22.27 11.97
N TRP A 186 -9.19 -21.95 12.21
CA TRP A 186 -8.60 -20.73 11.65
C TRP A 186 -8.41 -20.97 10.15
N LEU A 187 -8.93 -20.05 9.31
CA LEU A 187 -8.91 -20.18 7.86
C LEU A 187 -7.48 -20.31 7.35
N ASP A 188 -7.20 -21.46 6.72
CA ASP A 188 -5.90 -21.77 6.15
C ASP A 188 -6.08 -22.32 4.73
N LEU A 189 -5.56 -21.59 3.75
CA LEU A 189 -5.66 -21.93 2.33
C LEU A 189 -4.59 -22.92 1.86
N VAL A 190 -3.68 -23.36 2.75
CA VAL A 190 -2.48 -24.12 2.40
C VAL A 190 -2.39 -25.43 3.16
N ARG A 191 -2.49 -25.36 4.49
CA ARG A 191 -2.08 -26.47 5.37
C ARG A 191 -3.20 -27.44 5.78
N SER A 192 -4.45 -26.99 5.70
CA SER A 192 -5.61 -27.80 6.10
C SER A 192 -6.16 -28.60 4.93
N ASP A 193 -5.81 -29.87 4.84
CA ASP A 193 -6.37 -30.78 3.81
C ASP A 193 -7.89 -30.89 3.87
N GLY A 194 -8.45 -30.85 5.09
CA GLY A 194 -9.90 -30.86 5.29
C GLY A 194 -10.57 -29.62 4.70
N MET A 195 -10.01 -28.45 4.98
CA MET A 195 -10.48 -27.17 4.45
C MET A 195 -10.31 -27.14 2.93
N ASN A 196 -9.13 -27.49 2.43
CA ASN A 196 -8.85 -27.47 0.99
C ASN A 196 -9.81 -28.36 0.20
N ARG A 197 -10.19 -29.55 0.71
CA ARG A 197 -11.21 -30.38 0.05
C ARG A 197 -12.60 -29.73 0.02
N ARG A 198 -13.02 -29.06 1.12
CA ARG A 198 -14.30 -28.34 1.15
C ARG A 198 -14.29 -27.16 0.18
N LEU A 199 -13.19 -26.40 0.16
CA LEU A 199 -13.03 -25.28 -0.76
C LEU A 199 -13.01 -25.73 -2.22
N ALA A 200 -12.36 -26.85 -2.55
CA ALA A 200 -12.33 -27.41 -3.90
C ALA A 200 -13.74 -27.77 -4.41
N ALA A 201 -14.53 -28.47 -3.59
CA ALA A 201 -15.92 -28.78 -3.94
C ALA A 201 -16.78 -27.52 -4.12
N LEU A 202 -16.49 -26.47 -3.35
CA LEU A 202 -17.17 -25.19 -3.48
C LEU A 202 -16.78 -24.46 -4.76
N VAL A 203 -15.48 -24.45 -5.12
CA VAL A 203 -14.97 -23.86 -6.36
C VAL A 203 -15.58 -24.55 -7.59
N GLU A 204 -15.68 -25.89 -7.62
CA GLU A 204 -16.34 -26.64 -8.69
C GLU A 204 -17.82 -26.21 -8.85
N THR A 205 -18.51 -26.04 -7.73
CA THR A 205 -19.89 -25.55 -7.73
C THR A 205 -19.98 -24.13 -8.28
N PHE A 206 -19.08 -23.25 -7.84
CA PHE A 206 -19.03 -21.85 -8.27
C PHE A 206 -18.68 -21.69 -9.75
N GLU A 207 -17.78 -22.53 -10.27
CA GLU A 207 -17.45 -22.56 -11.68
C GLU A 207 -18.67 -22.96 -12.51
N ARG A 208 -19.32 -24.07 -12.16
CA ARG A 208 -20.52 -24.56 -12.86
C ARG A 208 -21.63 -23.52 -12.91
N ASP A 209 -21.91 -22.90 -11.77
CA ASP A 209 -23.04 -21.97 -11.60
C ASP A 209 -22.69 -20.51 -12.00
N GLY A 210 -21.41 -20.22 -12.25
CA GLY A 210 -20.93 -18.86 -12.48
C GLY A 210 -21.18 -17.95 -11.28
N TYR A 211 -20.93 -18.49 -10.08
CA TYR A 211 -21.26 -17.86 -8.82
C TYR A 211 -20.56 -16.51 -8.63
N ARG A 212 -21.32 -15.56 -8.19
CA ARG A 212 -20.88 -14.26 -7.70
C ARG A 212 -21.85 -13.82 -6.60
N PRO A 213 -21.36 -13.31 -5.48
CA PRO A 213 -22.26 -12.78 -4.44
C PRO A 213 -23.02 -11.56 -4.95
N ASP A 214 -24.21 -11.31 -4.40
CA ASP A 214 -25.12 -10.23 -4.83
C ASP A 214 -24.46 -8.85 -4.88
N HIS A 215 -23.55 -8.58 -3.95
CA HIS A 215 -22.84 -7.29 -3.91
C HIS A 215 -21.84 -7.11 -5.06
N LEU A 216 -21.47 -8.18 -5.76
CA LEU A 216 -20.64 -8.15 -6.97
C LEU A 216 -21.44 -8.19 -8.27
N ALA A 217 -22.75 -8.41 -8.22
CA ALA A 217 -23.55 -8.63 -9.41
C ALA A 217 -23.51 -7.49 -10.44
N SER A 218 -23.27 -6.25 -10.00
CA SER A 218 -23.11 -5.09 -10.87
C SER A 218 -21.68 -4.90 -11.41
N LEU A 219 -20.69 -5.58 -10.85
CA LEU A 219 -19.27 -5.40 -11.19
C LEU A 219 -18.69 -6.56 -12.00
N VAL A 220 -19.24 -7.75 -11.84
CA VAL A 220 -18.72 -8.99 -12.43
C VAL A 220 -19.83 -9.67 -13.23
N SER A 221 -19.56 -10.03 -14.48
CA SER A 221 -20.46 -10.86 -15.27
C SER A 221 -20.41 -12.33 -14.82
N VAL A 222 -21.45 -13.11 -15.13
CA VAL A 222 -21.46 -14.57 -14.87
C VAL A 222 -20.31 -15.26 -15.60
N GLU A 223 -20.01 -14.81 -16.82
CA GLU A 223 -18.95 -15.38 -17.64
C GLU A 223 -17.57 -15.10 -17.04
N ASP A 224 -17.31 -13.85 -16.57
CA ASP A 224 -16.06 -13.50 -15.92
C ASP A 224 -15.88 -14.25 -14.61
N ALA A 225 -16.97 -14.44 -13.85
CA ALA A 225 -16.93 -15.24 -12.64
C ALA A 225 -16.54 -16.70 -12.96
N ARG A 226 -17.13 -17.31 -13.97
CA ARG A 226 -16.73 -18.67 -14.41
C ARG A 226 -15.27 -18.77 -14.77
N LYS A 227 -14.75 -17.81 -15.54
CA LYS A 227 -13.31 -17.77 -15.91
C LYS A 227 -12.42 -17.73 -14.68
N ARG A 228 -12.79 -16.93 -13.67
CA ARG A 228 -12.04 -16.80 -12.40
C ARG A 228 -12.07 -18.10 -11.61
N TRP A 229 -13.24 -18.73 -11.49
CA TRP A 229 -13.38 -20.00 -10.77
C TRP A 229 -12.65 -21.15 -11.48
N ALA A 230 -12.72 -21.22 -12.82
CA ALA A 230 -11.98 -22.19 -13.62
C ALA A 230 -10.45 -22.04 -13.43
N ALA A 231 -9.95 -20.81 -13.43
CA ALA A 231 -8.53 -20.54 -13.18
C ALA A 231 -8.11 -21.00 -11.78
N LEU A 232 -8.92 -20.72 -10.76
CA LEU A 232 -8.66 -21.13 -9.39
C LEU A 232 -8.72 -22.66 -9.21
N ALA A 233 -9.67 -23.34 -9.90
CA ALA A 233 -9.74 -24.80 -9.93
C ALA A 233 -8.50 -25.44 -10.57
N ALA A 234 -8.04 -24.87 -11.68
CA ALA A 234 -6.82 -25.31 -12.36
C ALA A 234 -5.58 -25.11 -11.47
N PHE A 235 -5.48 -23.94 -10.81
CA PHE A 235 -4.41 -23.66 -9.86
C PHE A 235 -4.37 -24.66 -8.70
N PHE A 236 -5.54 -24.94 -8.10
CA PHE A 236 -5.62 -25.91 -7.02
C PHE A 236 -5.21 -27.32 -7.49
N LYS A 237 -5.63 -27.74 -8.68
CA LYS A 237 -5.25 -29.03 -9.25
C LYS A 237 -3.74 -29.17 -9.44
N GLU A 238 -3.05 -28.08 -9.78
CA GLU A 238 -1.60 -28.06 -10.00
C GLU A 238 -0.80 -27.94 -8.69
N HIS A 239 -1.26 -27.10 -7.75
CA HIS A 239 -0.48 -26.72 -6.57
C HIS A 239 -0.99 -27.31 -5.25
N GLY A 240 -2.24 -27.82 -5.18
CA GLY A 240 -2.83 -28.41 -3.99
C GLY A 240 -3.26 -27.45 -2.89
N HIS A 241 -3.30 -26.14 -3.18
CA HIS A 241 -3.70 -25.10 -2.24
C HIS A 241 -4.37 -23.92 -2.96
N PHE A 242 -5.00 -23.00 -2.18
CA PHE A 242 -5.71 -21.84 -2.71
C PHE A 242 -4.99 -20.49 -2.47
N LEU A 243 -3.72 -20.52 -2.09
CA LEU A 243 -2.95 -19.28 -1.87
C LEU A 243 -2.52 -18.66 -3.20
N VAL A 244 -3.43 -17.93 -3.83
CA VAL A 244 -3.20 -17.14 -5.04
C VAL A 244 -2.95 -15.69 -4.65
N THR A 245 -1.79 -15.16 -5.02
CA THR A 245 -1.41 -13.77 -4.81
C THR A 245 -0.84 -13.17 -6.09
N ASN A 246 -0.39 -11.92 -6.05
CA ASN A 246 0.27 -11.23 -7.16
C ASN A 246 1.75 -10.92 -6.87
N GLY A 247 2.38 -11.67 -5.99
CA GLY A 247 3.78 -11.48 -5.65
C GLY A 247 4.77 -12.04 -6.69
N PRO A 248 6.08 -11.69 -6.59
CA PRO A 248 7.13 -12.19 -7.49
C PRO A 248 7.49 -13.65 -7.28
N TYR A 249 7.01 -14.24 -6.20
CA TYR A 249 7.18 -15.64 -5.86
C TYR A 249 5.83 -16.25 -5.51
N ARG A 250 5.56 -17.45 -6.01
CA ARG A 250 4.40 -18.25 -5.63
C ARG A 250 4.83 -19.44 -4.78
N LEU A 251 3.96 -19.88 -3.91
CA LEU A 251 4.17 -21.09 -3.15
C LEU A 251 4.08 -22.29 -4.10
N LYS A 252 5.16 -23.06 -4.21
CA LYS A 252 5.18 -24.28 -4.98
C LYS A 252 4.79 -25.49 -4.14
N ARG A 253 5.32 -25.55 -2.92
CA ARG A 253 5.07 -26.65 -2.00
C ARG A 253 5.27 -26.19 -0.56
N TRP A 254 4.42 -26.66 0.31
CA TRP A 254 4.54 -26.55 1.75
C TRP A 254 4.63 -27.92 2.40
N SER A 255 5.47 -28.07 3.43
CA SER A 255 5.47 -29.16 4.37
C SER A 255 5.77 -28.63 5.78
N SER A 256 5.66 -29.47 6.81
CA SER A 256 5.99 -29.08 8.19
C SER A 256 7.41 -28.56 8.34
N ASP A 257 8.33 -29.03 7.51
CA ASP A 257 9.77 -28.82 7.65
C ASP A 257 10.34 -27.85 6.60
N SER A 258 9.59 -27.59 5.52
CA SER A 258 10.10 -26.77 4.42
C SER A 258 9.02 -26.02 3.66
N VAL A 259 9.39 -24.86 3.14
CA VAL A 259 8.59 -24.07 2.23
C VAL A 259 9.38 -23.90 0.94
N MET A 260 8.81 -24.32 -0.18
CA MET A 260 9.41 -24.13 -1.50
C MET A 260 8.64 -23.04 -2.24
N LEU A 261 9.36 -21.99 -2.59
CA LEU A 261 8.84 -20.92 -3.44
C LEU A 261 9.46 -21.04 -4.83
N GLU A 262 8.70 -20.70 -5.85
CA GLU A 262 9.19 -20.55 -7.21
C GLU A 262 8.96 -19.12 -7.72
N ALA A 263 9.86 -18.66 -8.56
CA ALA A 263 9.74 -17.34 -9.14
C ALA A 263 8.57 -17.28 -10.12
N PHE A 264 7.64 -16.37 -9.88
CA PHE A 264 6.56 -16.07 -10.82
C PHE A 264 7.08 -15.14 -11.91
N ARG A 265 7.04 -15.60 -13.16
CA ARG A 265 7.53 -14.89 -14.33
C ARG A 265 6.36 -14.59 -15.26
N ASP A 266 5.78 -13.41 -15.13
CA ASP A 266 4.75 -12.90 -16.02
C ASP A 266 5.20 -11.57 -16.62
N LEU A 267 4.96 -11.35 -17.91
CA LEU A 267 5.36 -10.13 -18.60
C LEU A 267 4.63 -8.88 -18.09
N THR A 268 3.45 -9.07 -17.52
CA THR A 268 2.69 -7.98 -16.90
C THR A 268 3.19 -7.64 -15.50
N TYR A 269 4.05 -8.48 -14.90
CA TYR A 269 4.61 -8.19 -13.59
C TYR A 269 5.52 -6.96 -13.68
N PRO A 270 5.27 -5.93 -12.80
CA PRO A 270 5.85 -4.61 -13.01
C PRO A 270 7.36 -4.52 -12.75
N LEU A 271 7.93 -5.53 -12.15
CA LEU A 271 9.25 -5.45 -11.56
C LEU A 271 10.21 -6.38 -12.31
N GLY A 272 11.13 -5.79 -13.03
CA GLY A 272 12.26 -6.50 -13.65
C GLY A 272 13.37 -6.82 -12.63
N VAL A 273 14.38 -7.56 -13.08
CA VAL A 273 15.61 -7.80 -12.30
C VAL A 273 16.23 -6.46 -11.90
N GLY A 274 16.54 -6.32 -10.61
CA GLY A 274 17.14 -5.09 -10.06
C GLY A 274 16.12 -4.00 -9.67
N SER A 275 14.84 -4.17 -9.91
CA SER A 275 13.83 -3.17 -9.54
C SER A 275 13.76 -2.87 -8.03
N PHE A 276 14.17 -3.81 -7.20
CA PHE A 276 14.20 -3.67 -5.75
C PHE A 276 15.60 -3.41 -5.18
N ASP A 277 16.63 -3.30 -6.00
CA ASP A 277 18.01 -3.17 -5.51
C ASP A 277 18.17 -1.97 -4.55
N ALA A 278 17.44 -0.88 -4.80
CA ALA A 278 17.43 0.29 -3.93
C ALA A 278 16.84 0.02 -2.54
N TYR A 279 15.92 -0.95 -2.43
CA TYR A 279 15.26 -1.32 -1.18
C TYR A 279 15.89 -2.54 -0.53
N ALA A 280 16.40 -3.49 -1.34
CA ALA A 280 17.04 -4.71 -0.85
C ALA A 280 18.38 -4.44 -0.14
N VAL A 281 19.06 -3.38 -0.53
CA VAL A 281 20.27 -2.89 0.15
C VAL A 281 20.00 -1.43 0.56
N PRO A 282 19.33 -1.22 1.67
CA PRO A 282 18.98 0.11 2.13
C PRO A 282 20.25 0.93 2.42
N ARG A 283 20.27 2.14 1.87
CA ARG A 283 21.31 3.14 2.12
C ARG A 283 20.79 4.08 3.17
N ARG A 284 21.58 4.29 4.22
CA ARG A 284 21.18 5.20 5.30
C ARG A 284 21.83 6.56 5.13
N GLY A 285 21.13 7.58 5.58
CA GLY A 285 21.65 8.89 5.82
C GLY A 285 21.81 9.15 7.32
N PHE A 286 22.79 9.96 7.69
CA PHE A 286 23.13 10.29 9.08
C PHE A 286 23.33 11.79 9.22
N ILE A 287 22.63 12.43 10.13
CA ILE A 287 22.86 13.83 10.47
C ILE A 287 24.02 13.90 11.45
N THR A 288 25.16 14.42 11.01
CA THR A 288 26.39 14.51 11.82
C THR A 288 26.55 15.85 12.50
N LYS A 289 26.03 16.93 11.89
CA LYS A 289 26.14 18.28 12.44
C LYS A 289 24.81 19.03 12.27
N VAL A 290 24.46 19.78 13.31
CA VAL A 290 23.30 20.69 13.32
C VAL A 290 23.82 22.08 13.68
N GLU A 291 23.58 23.03 12.80
CA GLU A 291 23.86 24.45 13.04
C GLU A 291 22.53 25.19 12.99
N ARG A 292 22.35 26.10 13.95
CA ARG A 292 21.12 26.88 14.07
C ARG A 292 21.43 28.35 13.95
N ASP A 293 20.72 29.00 13.05
CA ASP A 293 20.69 30.44 12.92
C ASP A 293 19.22 30.91 12.99
N ASN A 294 18.81 31.30 14.21
CA ASN A 294 17.40 31.60 14.53
C ASN A 294 16.44 30.47 14.13
N GLU A 295 15.58 30.71 13.15
CA GLU A 295 14.60 29.76 12.62
C GLU A 295 15.12 28.97 11.40
N ARG A 296 16.38 29.19 11.01
CA ARG A 296 17.07 28.42 9.99
C ARG A 296 17.95 27.34 10.62
N ILE A 297 17.75 26.11 10.21
CA ILE A 297 18.51 24.96 10.68
C ILE A 297 19.29 24.39 9.51
N ARG A 298 20.62 24.44 9.60
CA ARG A 298 21.53 23.80 8.64
C ARG A 298 21.94 22.44 9.17
N LEU A 299 21.76 21.42 8.35
CA LEU A 299 22.12 20.05 8.66
C LEU A 299 23.23 19.61 7.71
N SER A 300 24.32 19.06 8.25
CA SER A 300 25.34 18.35 7.49
C SER A 300 25.28 16.88 7.84
N GLY A 301 25.70 16.02 6.93
CA GLY A 301 25.57 14.61 7.17
C GLY A 301 26.42 13.73 6.25
N ASP A 302 26.33 12.44 6.53
CA ASP A 302 26.95 11.36 5.79
C ASP A 302 25.87 10.52 5.13
N ILE A 303 26.22 9.80 4.07
CA ILE A 303 25.37 8.76 3.49
C ILE A 303 26.16 7.47 3.27
N GLU A 304 25.45 6.36 3.29
CA GLU A 304 25.97 5.06 2.86
C GLU A 304 25.93 4.96 1.34
N LEU A 305 27.06 4.58 0.75
CA LEU A 305 27.20 4.22 -0.65
C LEU A 305 27.41 2.73 -0.77
N VAL A 306 26.69 2.09 -1.65
CA VAL A 306 26.82 0.67 -1.93
C VAL A 306 27.73 0.47 -3.12
N ARG A 307 28.82 -0.23 -2.92
CA ARG A 307 29.74 -0.69 -3.96
C ARG A 307 29.44 -2.15 -4.24
N LYS A 308 29.08 -2.49 -5.47
CA LYS A 308 28.81 -3.85 -5.89
C LYS A 308 30.08 -4.47 -6.47
N TYR A 309 30.49 -5.56 -5.88
CA TYR A 309 31.51 -6.44 -6.43
C TYR A 309 30.86 -7.74 -6.87
N GLN A 310 31.25 -8.34 -7.94
CA GLN A 310 30.67 -9.55 -8.55
C GLN A 310 29.55 -10.29 -7.75
N ARG A 311 29.83 -10.75 -6.51
CA ARG A 311 28.91 -11.50 -5.64
C ARG A 311 28.76 -10.89 -4.23
N SER A 312 29.34 -9.72 -3.97
CA SER A 312 29.30 -9.06 -2.67
C SER A 312 28.96 -7.58 -2.80
N TYR A 313 28.53 -6.99 -1.72
CA TYR A 313 28.32 -5.56 -1.57
C TYR A 313 29.24 -5.05 -0.46
N ASP A 314 29.85 -3.88 -0.70
CA ASP A 314 30.54 -3.12 0.32
C ASP A 314 29.74 -1.84 0.59
N ILE A 315 29.43 -1.59 1.85
CA ILE A 315 28.67 -0.41 2.29
C ILE A 315 29.65 0.54 2.96
N VAL A 316 29.88 1.68 2.32
CA VAL A 316 30.84 2.68 2.81
C VAL A 316 30.10 3.96 3.20
N ARG A 317 30.22 4.37 4.44
CA ARG A 317 29.71 5.65 4.92
C ARG A 317 30.68 6.77 4.53
N GLN A 318 30.19 7.81 3.88
CA GLN A 318 30.97 8.96 3.44
C GLN A 318 30.25 10.30 3.73
N PRO A 319 31.00 11.32 4.13
CA PRO A 319 30.46 12.67 4.25
C PRO A 319 29.95 13.18 2.89
N LEU A 320 28.77 13.81 2.88
CA LEU A 320 28.16 14.38 1.65
C LEU A 320 29.12 15.29 0.89
N GLN A 321 29.96 16.03 1.61
CA GLN A 321 30.96 16.94 1.03
C GLN A 321 32.08 16.26 0.27
N SER A 322 32.36 14.98 0.54
CA SER A 322 33.43 14.20 -0.08
C SER A 322 32.97 13.36 -1.27
N ILE A 323 31.68 13.39 -1.58
CA ILE A 323 31.09 12.55 -2.63
C ILE A 323 31.07 13.32 -3.94
N ALA A 324 31.52 12.69 -5.03
CA ALA A 324 31.50 13.27 -6.36
C ALA A 324 30.07 13.63 -6.80
N ALA A 325 29.92 14.73 -7.54
CA ALA A 325 28.61 15.29 -7.91
C ALA A 325 27.73 14.31 -8.73
N ASP A 326 28.32 13.50 -9.59
CA ASP A 326 27.60 12.50 -10.37
C ASP A 326 27.06 11.35 -9.51
N VAL A 327 27.79 11.00 -8.43
CA VAL A 327 27.35 9.99 -7.44
C VAL A 327 26.24 10.57 -6.57
N LEU A 328 26.36 11.82 -6.12
CA LEU A 328 25.32 12.53 -5.39
C LEU A 328 24.02 12.63 -6.19
N LYS A 329 24.12 12.95 -7.48
CA LYS A 329 22.96 13.01 -8.37
C LYS A 329 22.23 11.66 -8.46
N ARG A 330 22.98 10.55 -8.49
CA ARG A 330 22.38 9.20 -8.48
C ARG A 330 21.85 8.78 -7.12
N ALA A 331 22.53 9.17 -6.06
CA ALA A 331 22.11 8.89 -4.68
C ALA A 331 20.90 9.74 -4.25
N ALA A 332 20.69 10.88 -4.91
CA ALA A 332 19.60 11.81 -4.66
C ALA A 332 19.26 11.96 -3.17
N PRO A 333 20.23 12.39 -2.33
CA PRO A 333 19.97 12.57 -0.91
C PRO A 333 19.02 13.75 -0.69
N GLU A 334 18.04 13.54 0.19
CA GLU A 334 17.09 14.58 0.61
C GLU A 334 16.92 14.55 2.12
N CYS A 335 16.58 15.66 2.74
CA CYS A 335 16.25 15.71 4.16
C CYS A 335 14.74 15.87 4.31
N ARG A 336 14.10 14.96 5.05
CA ARG A 336 12.71 15.11 5.51
C ARG A 336 12.71 15.61 6.94
N TYR A 337 11.69 16.39 7.26
CA TYR A 337 11.55 16.90 8.61
C TYR A 337 10.08 17.02 9.03
N THR A 338 9.85 16.87 10.32
CA THR A 338 8.57 17.07 10.98
C THR A 338 8.81 17.88 12.25
N VAL A 339 8.00 18.89 12.50
CA VAL A 339 8.04 19.71 13.71
C VAL A 339 6.84 19.36 14.57
N LEU A 340 7.11 19.00 15.82
CA LEU A 340 6.11 18.69 16.83
C LEU A 340 6.02 19.81 17.86
N ASP A 341 4.82 20.16 18.31
CA ASP A 341 4.61 21.01 19.46
C ASP A 341 4.83 20.27 20.79
N GLY A 342 4.63 20.97 21.92
CA GLY A 342 4.79 20.40 23.25
C GLY A 342 3.82 19.26 23.58
N ASP A 343 2.72 19.16 22.85
CA ASP A 343 1.72 18.08 22.97
C ASP A 343 1.99 16.91 22.02
N GLY A 344 3.08 16.99 21.22
CA GLY A 344 3.43 15.97 20.22
C GLY A 344 2.62 16.04 18.92
N ARG A 345 1.89 17.15 18.68
CA ARG A 345 1.15 17.37 17.44
C ARG A 345 2.06 17.89 16.34
N VAL A 346 1.86 17.43 15.12
CA VAL A 346 2.58 17.93 13.96
C VAL A 346 2.10 19.34 13.63
N VAL A 347 3.00 20.34 13.69
CA VAL A 347 2.73 21.74 13.37
C VAL A 347 3.37 22.18 12.05
N ALA A 348 4.42 21.49 11.61
CA ALA A 348 5.03 21.67 10.30
C ALA A 348 5.70 20.38 9.84
N ALA A 349 5.73 20.15 8.55
CA ALA A 349 6.50 19.07 7.94
C ALA A 349 6.96 19.51 6.54
N GLY A 350 8.05 18.91 6.06
CA GLY A 350 8.53 19.21 4.73
C GLY A 350 9.74 18.39 4.33
N GLN A 351 10.20 18.71 3.12
CA GLN A 351 11.34 18.07 2.51
C GLN A 351 12.24 19.13 1.89
N VAL A 352 13.55 18.99 2.05
CA VAL A 352 14.55 19.89 1.48
C VAL A 352 15.58 19.09 0.68
N ALA A 353 15.93 19.62 -0.48
CA ALA A 353 16.98 19.06 -1.31
C ALA A 353 18.38 19.44 -0.79
N LEU A 354 19.36 18.65 -1.18
CA LEU A 354 20.77 18.95 -0.89
C LEU A 354 21.18 20.26 -1.60
N ALA A 355 21.77 21.19 -0.84
CA ALA A 355 22.35 22.43 -1.35
C ALA A 355 23.67 22.71 -0.60
N ASP A 356 24.73 23.07 -1.34
CA ASP A 356 26.05 23.38 -0.77
C ASP A 356 26.55 22.35 0.26
N ALA A 357 26.41 21.07 -0.10
CA ALA A 357 26.79 19.91 0.70
C ALA A 357 26.08 19.78 2.06
N GLY A 358 24.92 20.37 2.21
CA GLY A 358 24.05 20.28 3.40
C GLY A 358 22.58 20.50 3.08
N PHE A 359 21.76 20.52 4.11
CA PHE A 359 20.32 20.78 4.00
C PHE A 359 19.96 21.99 4.85
N VAL A 360 19.13 22.87 4.32
CA VAL A 360 18.67 24.06 5.06
C VAL A 360 17.16 24.00 5.24
N ILE A 361 16.73 23.81 6.47
CA ILE A 361 15.32 23.88 6.86
C ILE A 361 15.04 25.31 7.29
N ASP A 362 14.16 26.00 6.57
CA ASP A 362 13.75 27.37 6.87
C ASP A 362 12.32 27.32 7.47
N LEU A 363 12.23 27.63 8.75
CA LEU A 363 10.99 27.69 9.52
C LEU A 363 10.54 29.13 9.79
N SER A 364 11.18 30.13 9.18
CA SER A 364 10.92 31.56 9.42
C SER A 364 9.45 31.90 9.17
N GLY A 365 8.80 32.43 10.19
CA GLY A 365 7.39 32.80 10.16
C GLY A 365 6.39 31.63 10.07
N LYS A 366 6.85 30.39 10.22
CA LYS A 366 5.97 29.19 10.16
C LYS A 366 5.52 28.71 11.52
N LEU A 367 6.19 29.09 12.58
CA LEU A 367 5.91 28.65 13.93
C LEU A 367 5.59 29.85 14.83
N ALA A 368 4.61 29.68 15.71
CA ALA A 368 4.37 30.63 16.79
C ALA A 368 5.49 30.56 17.85
N PRO A 369 5.68 31.58 18.70
CA PRO A 369 6.58 31.48 19.83
C PRO A 369 6.23 30.27 20.71
N GLY A 370 7.24 29.48 21.09
CA GLY A 370 7.02 28.26 21.86
C GLY A 370 8.19 27.28 21.83
N GLN A 371 7.97 26.13 22.43
CA GLN A 371 8.91 25.01 22.41
C GLN A 371 8.42 23.93 21.43
N PHE A 372 9.33 23.44 20.61
CA PHE A 372 9.05 22.46 19.57
C PHE A 372 10.13 21.39 19.52
N THR A 373 9.83 20.28 18.92
CA THR A 373 10.81 19.24 18.57
C THR A 373 10.84 19.06 17.06
N LEU A 374 11.99 19.31 16.44
CA LEU A 374 12.23 19.00 15.05
C LEU A 374 12.75 17.56 14.95
N LEU A 375 12.03 16.73 14.23
CA LEU A 375 12.47 15.41 13.79
C LEU A 375 13.00 15.57 12.37
N ALA A 376 14.25 15.19 12.13
CA ALA A 376 14.86 15.28 10.81
C ALA A 376 15.59 13.99 10.46
N GLU A 377 15.54 13.61 9.19
CA GLU A 377 16.20 12.43 8.64
C GLU A 377 16.79 12.73 7.27
N ILE A 378 17.92 12.10 6.94
CA ILE A 378 18.47 12.11 5.58
C ILE A 378 18.14 10.78 4.93
N ILE A 379 17.43 10.83 3.83
CA ILE A 379 17.07 9.67 3.03
C ILE A 379 17.81 9.66 1.70
N VAL A 380 18.07 8.48 1.17
CA VAL A 380 18.85 8.26 -0.05
C VAL A 380 17.99 7.57 -1.08
N ASN A 381 17.92 8.16 -2.27
CA ASN A 381 17.10 7.66 -3.39
C ASN A 381 15.65 7.36 -2.99
N GLY A 382 15.11 8.22 -2.11
CA GLY A 382 13.75 8.12 -1.63
C GLY A 382 13.45 6.93 -0.71
N ASN A 383 14.45 6.20 -0.24
CA ASN A 383 14.27 5.08 0.67
C ASN A 383 14.40 5.53 2.13
N ALA A 384 13.28 5.58 2.84
CA ALA A 384 13.18 5.95 4.25
C ALA A 384 13.12 4.71 5.20
N MET A 385 13.25 3.49 4.70
CA MET A 385 12.99 2.28 5.51
C MET A 385 13.87 2.13 6.74
N ASN A 386 15.09 2.68 6.73
CA ASN A 386 16.04 2.60 7.85
C ASN A 386 16.70 3.95 8.12
N ALA A 387 16.02 5.05 7.85
CA ALA A 387 16.55 6.37 8.12
C ALA A 387 16.78 6.59 9.62
N GLU A 388 17.88 7.24 9.97
CA GLU A 388 18.15 7.65 11.35
C GLU A 388 17.47 8.99 11.61
N ILE A 389 16.51 9.00 12.52
CA ILE A 389 15.78 10.19 12.89
C ILE A 389 16.56 10.94 13.97
N LYS A 390 16.95 12.18 13.68
CA LYS A 390 17.56 13.10 14.63
C LYS A 390 16.50 13.97 15.28
N GLN A 391 16.42 13.94 16.62
CA GLN A 391 15.58 14.84 17.39
C GLN A 391 16.36 16.09 17.76
N ILE A 392 15.81 17.26 17.44
CA ILE A 392 16.43 18.57 17.64
C ILE A 392 15.43 19.46 18.40
N PRO A 393 15.71 19.83 19.65
CA PRO A 393 14.84 20.76 20.37
C PRO A 393 14.92 22.15 19.75
N LEU A 394 13.76 22.79 19.57
CA LEU A 394 13.63 24.14 19.05
C LEU A 394 12.91 25.03 20.07
N VAL A 395 13.40 26.24 20.25
CA VAL A 395 12.72 27.30 20.99
C VAL A 395 12.56 28.48 20.03
N ILE A 396 11.34 28.90 19.79
CA ILE A 396 11.01 30.10 18.99
C ILE A 396 10.64 31.18 19.95
N SER A 397 11.43 32.23 19.95
CA SER A 397 11.20 33.40 20.82
C SER A 397 10.18 34.34 20.17
N SER A 398 9.36 35.02 20.98
CA SER A 398 8.62 36.19 20.51
C SER A 398 9.63 37.23 20.07
N ASN A 399 9.60 37.63 18.80
CA ASN A 399 10.38 38.80 18.37
C ASN A 399 9.90 40.00 19.19
N PRO A 400 10.85 40.79 19.76
CA PRO A 400 10.51 41.99 20.51
C PRO A 400 9.81 43.04 19.65
#